data_fea27401c333eb459cfea209146d79d8
#
_entry.id   fea27401c333eb459cfea209146d79d8
#
_cell.length_a   1.000
_cell.length_b   1.000
_cell.length_c   1.000
_cell.angle_alpha   90.00
_cell.angle_beta   90.00
_cell.angle_gamma   90.00
#
_symmetry.space_group_name_H-M   'P 1'
#
loop_
_entity.id
_entity.type
_entity.pdbx_description
1 polymer ?
#
loop_
_entity_poly.entity_id
_entity_poly.type
_entity_poly.pdbx_seq_one_letter_code
_entity_poly.pdbx_strand_id
1 'polypeptide(L)'
;YKLKAYEYPRRTDADGEKMLAYLNTLYADKQAFELRADSLRKEVRQRLGIDTLLAQCVNSTPILSKIRKFDGYTVQNFALETLPGLYVCGSVYTPQSKGKHALIICPNGHFGGGRYREDQQQRMGTLARMGAVCVDYDLFGWGESILQVGSTAHRSSAAHTIQAMNGL
;
A
#
# COMPACT_ATOMS: atom_id res chain seq x y z
N TYR A 1 -32.19 -11.42 -18.26
CA TYR A 1 -32.04 -11.78 -16.83
C TYR A 1 -32.12 -10.49 -16.03
N LYS A 2 -33.27 -10.22 -15.36
CA LYS A 2 -33.35 -9.16 -14.34
C LYS A 2 -32.75 -9.75 -13.06
N LEU A 3 -31.51 -9.35 -12.72
CA LEU A 3 -30.97 -9.60 -11.40
C LEU A 3 -31.89 -8.93 -10.37
N LYS A 4 -32.44 -9.69 -9.43
CA LYS A 4 -33.12 -9.11 -8.25
C LYS A 4 -32.12 -8.18 -7.57
N ALA A 5 -32.52 -6.93 -7.34
CA ALA A 5 -31.74 -6.02 -6.50
C ALA A 5 -31.52 -6.73 -5.16
N TYR A 6 -30.27 -6.98 -4.81
CA TYR A 6 -29.89 -7.51 -3.51
C TYR A 6 -29.99 -6.34 -2.52
N GLU A 7 -31.07 -6.26 -1.79
CA GLU A 7 -31.14 -5.35 -0.65
C GLU A 7 -30.31 -5.95 0.47
N TYR A 8 -29.08 -5.47 0.63
CA TYR A 8 -28.33 -5.74 1.84
C TYR A 8 -28.98 -4.96 2.99
N PRO A 9 -29.48 -5.62 4.03
CA PRO A 9 -29.98 -4.91 5.19
C PRO A 9 -28.84 -4.04 5.74
N ARG A 10 -29.09 -2.74 5.83
CA ARG A 10 -28.13 -1.83 6.46
C ARG A 10 -28.00 -2.23 7.92
N ARG A 11 -26.78 -2.47 8.37
CA ARG A 11 -26.51 -2.70 9.78
C ARG A 11 -26.74 -1.41 10.55
N THR A 12 -27.39 -1.53 11.69
CA THR A 12 -27.60 -0.43 12.63
C THR A 12 -26.39 -0.31 13.57
N ASP A 13 -26.29 0.80 14.30
CA ASP A 13 -25.27 0.97 15.34
C ASP A 13 -25.35 -0.14 16.39
N ALA A 14 -26.59 -0.54 16.78
CA ALA A 14 -26.81 -1.64 17.70
C ALA A 14 -26.30 -2.99 17.16
N ASP A 15 -26.33 -3.22 15.84
CA ASP A 15 -25.72 -4.42 15.23
C ASP A 15 -24.20 -4.34 15.28
N GLY A 16 -23.63 -3.14 15.16
CA GLY A 16 -22.21 -2.87 15.34
C GLY A 16 -21.75 -3.17 16.76
N GLU A 17 -22.47 -2.67 17.77
CA GLU A 17 -22.19 -2.92 19.19
C GLU A 17 -22.25 -4.41 19.53
N LYS A 18 -23.28 -5.13 19.04
CA LYS A 18 -23.40 -6.59 19.22
C LYS A 18 -22.21 -7.32 18.60
N MET A 19 -21.76 -6.88 17.41
CA MET A 19 -20.61 -7.48 16.75
C MET A 19 -19.32 -7.23 17.55
N LEU A 20 -19.12 -6.02 18.06
CA LEU A 20 -17.96 -5.70 18.89
C LEU A 20 -17.96 -6.51 20.19
N ALA A 21 -19.11 -6.62 20.84
CA ALA A 21 -19.26 -7.46 22.03
C ALA A 21 -18.92 -8.92 21.73
N TYR A 22 -19.42 -9.46 20.62
CA TYR A 22 -19.07 -10.81 20.17
C TYR A 22 -17.56 -10.96 19.90
N LEU A 23 -16.96 -10.03 19.17
CA LEU A 23 -15.52 -10.07 18.88
C LEU A 23 -14.67 -10.06 20.15
N ASN A 24 -15.10 -9.32 21.18
CA ASN A 24 -14.41 -9.28 22.47
C ASN A 24 -14.48 -10.61 23.23
N THR A 25 -15.44 -11.48 22.92
CA THR A 25 -15.54 -12.81 23.54
C THR A 25 -14.62 -13.85 22.88
N LEU A 26 -14.05 -13.53 21.71
CA LEU A 26 -13.21 -14.50 20.97
C LEU A 26 -11.84 -14.71 21.59
N TYR A 27 -11.44 -13.86 22.55
CA TYR A 27 -10.12 -13.89 23.17
C TYR A 27 -10.27 -13.87 24.69
N ALA A 28 -9.91 -14.96 25.35
CA ALA A 28 -9.95 -15.04 26.79
C ALA A 28 -8.82 -14.21 27.44
N ASP A 29 -7.67 -14.12 26.77
CA ASP A 29 -6.48 -13.43 27.26
C ASP A 29 -5.56 -13.04 26.09
N LYS A 30 -4.44 -12.39 26.41
CA LYS A 30 -3.42 -11.98 25.43
C LYS A 30 -2.86 -13.16 24.63
N GLN A 31 -2.64 -14.30 25.26
CA GLN A 31 -2.10 -15.48 24.59
C GLN A 31 -3.07 -16.02 23.54
N ALA A 32 -4.36 -16.11 23.88
CA ALA A 32 -5.41 -16.51 22.94
C ALA A 32 -5.50 -15.55 21.75
N PHE A 33 -5.36 -14.22 22.00
CA PHE A 33 -5.32 -13.21 20.94
C PHE A 33 -4.11 -13.41 20.02
N GLU A 34 -2.92 -13.62 20.57
CA GLU A 34 -1.69 -13.81 19.78
C GLU A 34 -1.79 -15.07 18.90
N LEU A 35 -2.25 -16.18 19.47
CA LEU A 35 -2.48 -17.42 18.70
C LEU A 35 -3.46 -17.21 17.55
N ARG A 36 -4.56 -16.50 17.80
CA ARG A 36 -5.55 -16.17 16.77
C ARG A 36 -4.96 -15.24 15.71
N ALA A 37 -4.22 -14.22 16.12
CA ALA A 37 -3.57 -13.28 15.21
C ALA A 37 -2.58 -13.99 14.28
N ASP A 38 -1.79 -14.91 14.79
CA ASP A 38 -0.83 -15.69 14.00
C ASP A 38 -1.54 -16.64 13.03
N SER A 39 -2.62 -17.28 13.48
CA SER A 39 -3.46 -18.11 12.60
C SER A 39 -4.03 -17.29 11.44
N LEU A 40 -4.58 -16.09 11.73
CA LEU A 40 -5.12 -15.20 10.71
C LEU A 40 -4.03 -14.70 9.75
N ARG A 41 -2.86 -14.30 10.25
CA ARG A 41 -1.73 -13.90 9.41
C ARG A 41 -1.34 -15.02 8.43
N LYS A 42 -1.24 -16.25 8.93
CA LYS A 42 -0.93 -17.42 8.10
C LYS A 42 -2.00 -17.67 7.03
N GLU A 43 -3.27 -17.58 7.41
CA GLU A 43 -4.39 -17.76 6.47
C GLU A 43 -4.41 -16.69 5.39
N VAL A 44 -4.21 -15.42 5.76
CA VAL A 44 -4.14 -14.29 4.82
C VAL A 44 -2.96 -14.48 3.85
N ARG A 45 -1.78 -14.81 4.35
CA ARG A 45 -0.60 -15.06 3.49
C ARG A 45 -0.85 -16.18 2.49
N GLN A 46 -1.47 -17.27 2.96
CA GLN A 46 -1.78 -18.43 2.11
C GLN A 46 -2.83 -18.07 1.04
N ARG A 47 -3.94 -17.42 1.44
CA ARG A 47 -5.02 -17.05 0.51
C ARG A 47 -4.60 -16.02 -0.54
N LEU A 48 -3.70 -15.12 -0.18
CA LEU A 48 -3.16 -14.10 -1.10
C LEU A 48 -1.94 -14.60 -1.88
N GLY A 49 -1.45 -15.81 -1.66
CA GLY A 49 -0.26 -16.32 -2.32
C GLY A 49 1.02 -15.53 -2.02
N ILE A 50 1.07 -14.82 -0.88
CA ILE A 50 2.17 -13.90 -0.56
C ILE A 50 3.53 -14.61 -0.58
N ASP A 51 3.61 -15.84 -0.06
CA ASP A 51 4.87 -16.58 0.00
C ASP A 51 5.36 -16.97 -1.40
N THR A 52 4.44 -17.30 -2.31
CA THR A 52 4.75 -17.57 -3.72
C THR A 52 5.25 -16.32 -4.42
N LEU A 53 4.62 -15.17 -4.17
CA LEU A 53 5.06 -13.89 -4.73
C LEU A 53 6.43 -13.49 -4.19
N LEU A 54 6.66 -13.61 -2.88
CA LEU A 54 7.94 -13.29 -2.26
C LEU A 54 9.09 -14.15 -2.79
N ALA A 55 8.82 -15.42 -3.11
CA ALA A 55 9.82 -16.31 -3.71
C ALA A 55 10.23 -15.88 -5.14
N GLN A 56 9.41 -15.08 -5.81
CA GLN A 56 9.69 -14.53 -7.14
C GLN A 56 10.31 -13.13 -7.10
N CYS A 57 10.42 -12.51 -5.92
CA CYS A 57 11.01 -11.18 -5.80
C CYS A 57 12.46 -11.18 -6.26
N VAL A 58 12.82 -10.17 -7.02
CA VAL A 58 14.20 -9.97 -7.50
C VAL A 58 14.94 -8.99 -6.59
N ASN A 59 16.23 -9.23 -6.42
CA ASN A 59 17.11 -8.27 -5.75
C ASN A 59 17.76 -7.37 -6.80
N SER A 60 17.08 -6.28 -7.13
CA SER A 60 17.51 -5.35 -8.16
C SER A 60 18.06 -4.05 -7.57
N THR A 61 18.91 -3.37 -8.34
CA THR A 61 19.34 -2.00 -8.01
C THR A 61 18.29 -1.01 -8.55
N PRO A 62 17.80 -0.10 -7.72
CA PRO A 62 16.79 0.86 -8.17
C PRO A 62 17.36 1.82 -9.23
N ILE A 63 16.55 2.13 -10.22
CA ILE A 63 16.81 3.23 -11.16
C ILE A 63 16.45 4.52 -10.43
N LEU A 64 17.37 5.45 -10.37
CA LEU A 64 17.21 6.69 -9.61
C LEU A 64 17.20 7.92 -10.52
N SER A 65 16.33 8.87 -10.24
CA SER A 65 16.34 10.19 -10.88
C SER A 65 17.42 11.09 -10.30
N LYS A 66 17.58 12.29 -10.88
CA LYS A 66 18.37 13.34 -10.24
C LYS A 66 17.75 13.77 -8.91
N ILE A 67 18.60 14.06 -7.92
CA ILE A 67 18.16 14.59 -6.63
C ILE A 67 17.66 16.02 -6.80
N ARG A 68 16.48 16.31 -6.31
CA ARG A 68 15.90 17.66 -6.20
C ARG A 68 16.06 18.15 -4.77
N LYS A 69 16.53 19.36 -4.60
CA LYS A 69 16.74 19.97 -3.27
C LYS A 69 15.59 20.91 -2.95
N PHE A 70 15.11 20.83 -1.74
CA PHE A 70 14.09 21.66 -1.16
C PHE A 70 14.57 22.20 0.19
N ASP A 71 13.83 23.14 0.77
CA ASP A 71 14.15 23.64 2.09
C ASP A 71 13.96 22.55 3.15
N GLY A 72 15.07 22.16 3.79
CA GLY A 72 15.12 21.13 4.84
C GLY A 72 15.13 19.68 4.40
N TYR A 73 14.97 19.36 3.10
CA TYR A 73 14.96 17.98 2.60
C TYR A 73 15.34 17.88 1.12
N THR A 74 15.54 16.67 0.66
CA THR A 74 15.73 16.33 -0.77
C THR A 74 14.69 15.33 -1.22
N VAL A 75 14.40 15.29 -2.52
CA VAL A 75 13.51 14.30 -3.15
C VAL A 75 14.23 13.63 -4.30
N GLN A 76 14.14 12.31 -4.35
CA GLN A 76 14.65 11.51 -5.46
C GLN A 76 13.59 10.48 -5.86
N ASN A 77 13.24 10.43 -7.14
CA ASN A 77 12.34 9.39 -7.63
C ASN A 77 13.15 8.10 -7.88
N PHE A 78 12.46 6.98 -7.73
CA PHE A 78 13.02 5.67 -8.00
C PHE A 78 12.04 4.80 -8.79
N ALA A 79 12.60 3.83 -9.52
CA ALA A 79 11.89 2.67 -10.04
C ALA A 79 12.66 1.43 -9.57
N LEU A 80 12.01 0.58 -8.79
CA LEU A 80 12.57 -0.64 -8.22
C LEU A 80 11.88 -1.84 -8.84
N GLU A 81 12.62 -2.70 -9.53
CA GLU A 81 12.10 -3.97 -10.00
C GLU A 81 11.87 -4.88 -8.80
N THR A 82 10.65 -5.31 -8.59
CA THR A 82 10.24 -6.14 -7.44
C THR A 82 9.94 -7.58 -7.85
N LEU A 83 9.33 -7.74 -9.00
CA LEU A 83 9.15 -9.03 -9.68
C LEU A 83 9.75 -8.90 -11.09
N PRO A 84 10.08 -10.00 -11.79
CA PRO A 84 10.64 -9.93 -13.12
C PRO A 84 9.80 -9.07 -14.08
N GLY A 85 10.37 -7.95 -14.54
CA GLY A 85 9.70 -6.98 -15.41
C GLY A 85 8.67 -6.07 -14.73
N LEU A 86 8.44 -6.18 -13.43
CA LEU A 86 7.50 -5.35 -12.69
C LEU A 86 8.22 -4.36 -11.78
N TYR A 87 7.99 -3.07 -12.02
CA TYR A 87 8.61 -1.98 -11.29
C TYR A 87 7.65 -1.28 -10.34
N VAL A 88 8.08 -1.07 -9.12
CA VAL A 88 7.44 -0.13 -8.19
C VAL A 88 8.11 1.22 -8.35
N CYS A 89 7.33 2.22 -8.75
CA CYS A 89 7.79 3.60 -8.90
C CYS A 89 7.43 4.40 -7.64
N GLY A 90 8.32 5.30 -7.25
CA GLY A 90 8.10 6.09 -6.04
C GLY A 90 9.01 7.29 -5.92
N SER A 91 8.92 7.96 -4.78
CA SER A 91 9.75 9.09 -4.40
C SER A 91 10.25 8.92 -2.97
N VAL A 92 11.54 9.12 -2.77
CA VAL A 92 12.16 9.15 -1.45
C VAL A 92 12.38 10.60 -1.05
N TYR A 93 11.87 10.97 0.11
CA TYR A 93 12.09 12.26 0.75
C TYR A 93 13.09 12.05 1.88
N THR A 94 14.24 12.72 1.78
CA THR A 94 15.35 12.53 2.73
C THR A 94 15.61 13.84 3.47
N PRO A 95 15.61 13.85 4.81
CA PRO A 95 15.92 15.05 5.60
C PRO A 95 17.38 15.48 5.38
N GLN A 96 17.66 16.78 5.55
CA GLN A 96 19.04 17.29 5.47
C GLN A 96 19.83 17.04 6.76
N SER A 97 19.17 16.74 7.86
CA SER A 97 19.82 16.39 9.12
C SER A 97 20.64 15.11 8.99
N LYS A 98 21.76 15.04 9.71
CA LYS A 98 22.62 13.85 9.75
C LYS A 98 22.17 12.87 10.82
N GLY A 99 22.50 11.59 10.64
CA GLY A 99 22.28 10.57 11.66
C GLY A 99 21.27 9.49 11.22
N LYS A 100 20.73 8.77 12.19
CA LYS A 100 19.68 7.76 11.97
C LYS A 100 18.33 8.44 11.96
N HIS A 101 17.49 8.05 11.02
CA HIS A 101 16.15 8.59 10.83
C HIS A 101 15.10 7.49 10.91
N ALA A 102 13.91 7.84 11.36
CA ALA A 102 12.76 6.96 11.21
C ALA A 102 12.44 6.80 9.71
N LEU A 103 12.10 5.58 9.29
CA LEU A 103 11.60 5.32 7.94
C LEU A 103 10.07 5.27 7.98
N ILE A 104 9.43 6.08 7.15
CA ILE A 104 7.99 6.12 6.99
C ILE A 104 7.65 5.69 5.57
N ILE A 105 6.89 4.61 5.44
CA ILE A 105 6.40 4.11 4.16
C ILE A 105 4.95 4.57 3.99
N CYS A 106 4.67 5.27 2.91
CA CYS A 106 3.38 5.91 2.64
C CYS A 106 2.78 5.37 1.33
N PRO A 107 1.96 4.32 1.41
CA PRO A 107 1.20 3.90 0.25
C PRO A 107 0.10 4.91 -0.07
N ASN A 108 -0.09 5.21 -1.34
CA ASN A 108 -1.14 6.11 -1.78
C ASN A 108 -2.52 5.45 -1.71
N GLY A 109 -3.54 6.28 -1.47
CA GLY A 109 -4.93 5.86 -1.56
C GLY A 109 -5.42 5.78 -3.01
N HIS A 110 -6.67 5.30 -3.18
CA HIS A 110 -7.32 5.12 -4.48
C HIS A 110 -7.91 6.44 -5.00
N PHE A 111 -7.05 7.37 -5.39
CA PHE A 111 -7.45 8.69 -5.90
C PHE A 111 -6.53 9.12 -7.06
N GLY A 112 -7.04 10.01 -7.94
CA GLY A 112 -6.27 10.55 -9.06
C GLY A 112 -5.03 11.31 -8.61
N GLY A 113 -3.96 11.28 -9.42
CA GLY A 113 -2.71 11.99 -9.17
C GLY A 113 -1.72 11.26 -8.27
N GLY A 114 -2.17 10.28 -7.46
CA GLY A 114 -1.29 9.47 -6.61
C GLY A 114 -0.32 10.32 -5.79
N ARG A 115 0.96 9.96 -5.77
CA ARG A 115 2.02 10.69 -5.07
C ARG A 115 2.30 12.11 -5.61
N TYR A 116 1.75 12.47 -6.77
CA TYR A 116 1.89 13.81 -7.35
C TYR A 116 0.87 14.82 -6.82
N ARG A 117 -0.10 14.39 -6.03
CA ARG A 117 -1.04 15.30 -5.39
C ARG A 117 -0.31 16.23 -4.42
N GLU A 118 -0.76 17.46 -4.38
CA GLU A 118 -0.17 18.48 -3.54
C GLU A 118 -0.18 18.10 -2.05
N ASP A 119 -1.31 17.61 -1.54
CA ASP A 119 -1.46 17.17 -0.15
C ASP A 119 -0.50 16.02 0.22
N GLN A 120 -0.25 15.09 -0.72
CA GLN A 120 0.71 14.01 -0.50
C GLN A 120 2.15 14.57 -0.43
N GLN A 121 2.51 15.42 -1.38
CA GLN A 121 3.85 16.02 -1.40
C GLN A 121 4.10 16.90 -0.18
N GLN A 122 3.11 17.69 0.25
CA GLN A 122 3.18 18.50 1.48
C GLN A 122 3.38 17.64 2.72
N ARG A 123 2.62 16.53 2.83
CA ARG A 123 2.76 15.58 3.93
C ARG A 123 4.16 14.98 3.98
N MET A 124 4.66 14.48 2.85
CA MET A 124 6.00 13.89 2.78
C MET A 124 7.10 14.91 3.09
N GLY A 125 7.00 16.12 2.53
CA GLY A 125 7.94 17.20 2.79
C GLY A 125 7.94 17.63 4.26
N THR A 126 6.77 17.69 4.89
CA THR A 126 6.63 17.99 6.32
C THR A 126 7.30 16.94 7.19
N LEU A 127 7.00 15.66 6.95
CA LEU A 127 7.62 14.56 7.69
C LEU A 127 9.13 14.51 7.51
N ALA A 128 9.62 14.81 6.31
CA ALA A 128 11.06 14.89 6.05
C ALA A 128 11.72 16.07 6.79
N ARG A 129 11.09 17.24 6.85
CA ARG A 129 11.56 18.37 7.69
C ARG A 129 11.58 18.02 9.17
N MET A 130 10.66 17.17 9.63
CA MET A 130 10.65 16.66 11.00
C MET A 130 11.74 15.61 11.27
N GLY A 131 12.49 15.22 10.26
CA GLY A 131 13.64 14.33 10.38
C GLY A 131 13.39 12.87 9.98
N ALA A 132 12.27 12.54 9.36
CA ALA A 132 12.01 11.20 8.85
C ALA A 132 12.47 11.03 7.40
N VAL A 133 12.93 9.84 7.03
CA VAL A 133 13.00 9.41 5.64
C VAL A 133 11.65 8.88 5.23
N CYS A 134 11.04 9.45 4.20
CA CYS A 134 9.72 9.05 3.73
C CYS A 134 9.81 8.42 2.35
N VAL A 135 9.14 7.29 2.18
CA VAL A 135 9.01 6.60 0.89
C VAL A 135 7.55 6.60 0.50
N ASP A 136 7.24 7.34 -0.56
CA ASP A 136 5.92 7.42 -1.17
C ASP A 136 5.98 6.66 -2.50
N TYR A 137 5.11 5.67 -2.70
CA TYR A 137 5.15 4.83 -3.89
C TYR A 137 3.76 4.70 -4.54
N ASP A 138 3.79 4.51 -5.84
CA ASP A 138 2.58 4.28 -6.63
C ASP A 138 2.07 2.86 -6.41
N LEU A 139 0.78 2.75 -6.18
CA LEU A 139 0.09 1.46 -6.24
C LEU A 139 0.11 0.95 -7.68
N PHE A 140 0.03 -0.36 -7.84
CA PHE A 140 -0.04 -0.98 -9.17
C PHE A 140 -1.22 -0.42 -9.97
N GLY A 141 -0.96 -0.03 -11.21
CA GLY A 141 -1.94 0.61 -12.08
C GLY A 141 -2.22 2.08 -11.77
N TRP A 142 -1.44 2.72 -10.89
CA TRP A 142 -1.54 4.15 -10.55
C TRP A 142 -0.21 4.88 -10.80
N GLY A 143 -0.29 6.20 -10.91
CA GLY A 143 0.90 7.03 -11.13
C GLY A 143 1.72 6.56 -12.32
N GLU A 144 3.02 6.38 -12.14
CA GLU A 144 3.91 5.89 -13.20
C GLU A 144 3.77 4.38 -13.45
N SER A 145 3.29 3.60 -12.49
CA SER A 145 3.09 2.17 -12.68
C SER A 145 1.97 1.83 -13.67
N ILE A 146 1.12 2.81 -14.03
CA ILE A 146 0.11 2.69 -15.08
C ILE A 146 0.71 2.30 -16.44
N LEU A 147 1.94 2.75 -16.72
CA LEU A 147 2.63 2.48 -17.98
C LEU A 147 2.95 1.01 -18.19
N GLN A 148 2.97 0.23 -17.11
CA GLN A 148 3.28 -1.20 -17.15
C GLN A 148 2.06 -2.07 -17.47
N VAL A 149 0.86 -1.55 -17.28
CA VAL A 149 -0.40 -2.31 -17.48
C VAL A 149 -1.16 -1.91 -18.75
N GLY A 150 -0.62 -0.97 -19.52
CA GLY A 150 -1.25 -0.47 -20.74
C GLY A 150 -2.41 0.51 -20.50
N SER A 151 -2.80 1.23 -21.54
CA SER A 151 -3.72 2.37 -21.45
C SER A 151 -5.16 2.03 -21.05
N THR A 152 -5.59 0.80 -21.21
CA THR A 152 -6.97 0.36 -20.95
C THR A 152 -7.20 -0.13 -19.53
N ALA A 153 -6.15 -0.53 -18.81
CA ALA A 153 -6.25 -1.07 -17.45
C ALA A 153 -6.21 0.00 -16.35
N HIS A 154 -6.03 1.23 -16.72
CA HIS A 154 -5.48 2.24 -15.83
C HIS A 154 -6.47 2.94 -14.90
N ARG A 155 -7.71 2.68 -14.98
CA ARG A 155 -8.63 3.53 -14.21
C ARG A 155 -9.40 2.77 -13.21
N SER A 156 -8.90 1.70 -12.66
CA SER A 156 -9.87 1.13 -11.78
C SER A 156 -9.46 -0.08 -10.99
N SER A 157 -10.30 -0.29 -10.04
CA SER A 157 -10.67 -1.60 -9.51
C SER A 157 -10.58 -2.75 -10.52
N ALA A 158 -10.73 -2.51 -11.83
CA ALA A 158 -10.56 -3.53 -12.85
C ALA A 158 -9.14 -4.10 -12.92
N ALA A 159 -8.11 -3.26 -12.85
CA ALA A 159 -6.72 -3.75 -12.80
C ALA A 159 -6.45 -4.57 -11.54
N HIS A 160 -6.95 -4.10 -10.40
CA HIS A 160 -6.83 -4.83 -9.14
C HIS A 160 -7.66 -6.13 -9.13
N THR A 161 -8.83 -6.10 -9.75
CA THR A 161 -9.67 -7.31 -9.89
C THR A 161 -9.00 -8.34 -10.80
N ILE A 162 -8.46 -7.91 -11.94
CA ILE A 162 -7.73 -8.80 -12.85
C ILE A 162 -6.50 -9.40 -12.15
N GLN A 163 -5.77 -8.60 -11.37
CA GLN A 163 -4.65 -9.12 -10.58
C GLN A 163 -5.10 -10.16 -9.57
N ALA A 164 -6.15 -9.87 -8.80
CA ALA A 164 -6.67 -10.81 -7.83
C ALA A 164 -7.18 -12.10 -8.49
N MET A 165 -7.81 -12.01 -9.67
CA MET A 165 -8.27 -13.17 -10.44
C MET A 165 -7.11 -13.98 -11.03
N ASN A 166 -6.00 -13.34 -11.36
CA ASN A 166 -4.81 -13.99 -11.93
C ASN A 166 -3.82 -14.47 -10.85
N GLY A 167 -4.14 -14.26 -9.57
CA GLY A 167 -3.28 -14.65 -8.47
C GLY A 167 -2.01 -13.82 -8.33
N LEU A 168 -2.05 -12.57 -8.83
CA LEU A 168 -0.97 -11.59 -8.73
C LEU A 168 -1.20 -10.63 -7.55
#